data_7320b2b7956cb49ea87cd3577487c569
#
_entry.id   7320b2b7956cb49ea87cd3577487c569
#
_cell.length_a   1.000
_cell.length_b   1.000
_cell.length_c   1.000
_cell.angle_alpha   90.00
_cell.angle_beta   90.00
_cell.angle_gamma   90.00
#
_symmetry.space_group_name_H-M   'P 1'
#
loop_
_entity.id
_entity.type
_entity.pdbx_description
1 polymer ?
#
loop_
_entity_poly.entity_id
_entity_poly.type
_entity_poly.pdbx_seq_one_letter_code
_entity_poly.pdbx_strand_id
1 'polypeptide(L)'
;MTSLEERGFEVVRLAPKDHPDFVQALVDAVDEHTVLISCMAVNNETGYAVDVKRLYRLVKKKNPRTIVHIDAVQGFLKVPLEGDLISISGHKIHASKGIGALYIKKGVRIAPLLLGGGQQKNLRSGTEPVELIAGLDAAVRAYHGTEEHFSALKKHLLEGLSGLEGITINSGDDCLSNIVNFSVDGVRSEIMLHSLEEREIYVSSGSACSRGKTSGVLAAFGIADKLADSAVRVSMCADTTEADIDALVDGISAGIQRFRRK
;
A
#
# COMPACT_ATOMS: atom_id res chain seq x y z
N MET A 1 13.96 5.27 7.37
CA MET A 1 14.51 4.55 8.55
C MET A 1 16.04 4.63 8.63
N THR A 2 16.80 4.42 7.55
CA THR A 2 18.27 4.58 7.53
C THR A 2 18.76 5.91 8.14
N SER A 3 18.10 7.02 7.82
CA SER A 3 18.41 8.33 8.41
C SER A 3 18.23 8.40 9.95
N LEU A 4 17.41 7.54 10.54
CA LEU A 4 17.28 7.44 11.99
C LEU A 4 18.46 6.64 12.58
N GLU A 5 18.89 5.58 11.90
CA GLU A 5 20.08 4.81 12.30
C GLU A 5 21.34 5.68 12.28
N GLU A 6 21.51 6.51 11.23
CA GLU A 6 22.59 7.50 11.13
C GLU A 6 22.59 8.53 12.27
N ARG A 7 21.42 8.76 12.88
CA ARG A 7 21.24 9.64 14.04
C ARG A 7 21.33 8.93 15.39
N GLY A 8 21.71 7.65 15.40
CA GLY A 8 21.94 6.84 16.59
C GLY A 8 20.70 6.17 17.18
N PHE A 9 19.58 6.11 16.45
CA PHE A 9 18.44 5.32 16.87
C PHE A 9 18.61 3.85 16.44
N GLU A 10 18.24 2.94 17.31
CA GLU A 10 18.05 1.53 16.94
C GLU A 10 16.75 1.38 16.14
N VAL A 11 16.82 0.71 14.99
CA VAL A 11 15.66 0.46 14.12
C VAL A 11 15.44 -1.03 13.95
N VAL A 12 14.38 -1.53 14.57
CA VAL A 12 13.92 -2.91 14.38
C VAL A 12 12.99 -2.97 13.19
N ARG A 13 13.27 -3.86 12.23
CA ARG A 13 12.45 -4.12 11.04
C ARG A 13 11.84 -5.49 11.13
N LEU A 14 10.52 -5.58 11.05
CA LEU A 14 9.78 -6.83 11.06
C LEU A 14 9.16 -7.09 9.68
N ALA A 15 9.19 -8.34 9.24
CA ALA A 15 8.63 -8.76 7.97
C ALA A 15 7.42 -9.68 8.21
N PRO A 16 6.27 -9.50 7.53
CA PRO A 16 5.07 -10.31 7.75
C PRO A 16 5.31 -11.82 7.58
N LYS A 17 6.16 -12.24 6.63
CA LYS A 17 6.48 -13.65 6.39
C LYS A 17 7.01 -14.42 7.60
N ASP A 18 7.65 -13.71 8.53
CA ASP A 18 8.31 -14.33 9.68
C ASP A 18 7.36 -14.42 10.91
N HIS A 19 6.15 -13.86 10.80
CA HIS A 19 5.24 -13.68 11.92
C HIS A 19 3.77 -13.95 11.52
N PRO A 20 3.19 -15.10 11.89
CA PRO A 20 1.80 -15.42 11.59
C PRO A 20 0.79 -14.41 12.17
N ASP A 21 1.06 -13.89 13.39
CA ASP A 21 0.37 -12.72 13.95
C ASP A 21 1.31 -11.51 13.92
N PHE A 22 1.32 -10.82 12.79
CA PHE A 22 2.20 -9.68 12.57
C PHE A 22 1.92 -8.51 13.53
N VAL A 23 0.66 -8.29 13.89
CA VAL A 23 0.30 -7.27 14.89
C VAL A 23 0.91 -7.60 16.24
N GLN A 24 0.81 -8.87 16.68
CA GLN A 24 1.40 -9.28 17.94
C GLN A 24 2.93 -9.15 17.91
N ALA A 25 3.58 -9.52 16.83
CA ALA A 25 5.03 -9.36 16.67
C ALA A 25 5.48 -7.90 16.78
N LEU A 26 4.73 -6.97 16.17
CA LEU A 26 4.97 -5.53 16.32
C LEU A 26 4.82 -5.09 17.80
N VAL A 27 3.82 -5.59 18.49
CA VAL A 27 3.60 -5.29 19.93
C VAL A 27 4.74 -5.89 20.78
N ASP A 28 5.17 -7.11 20.50
CA ASP A 28 6.22 -7.80 21.27
C ASP A 28 7.56 -7.07 21.14
N ALA A 29 7.84 -6.46 20.01
CA ALA A 29 9.03 -5.63 19.80
C ALA A 29 9.02 -4.28 20.55
N VAL A 30 7.90 -3.88 21.15
CA VAL A 30 7.83 -2.65 21.97
C VAL A 30 8.41 -2.90 23.34
N ASP A 31 9.28 -2.03 23.80
CA ASP A 31 9.81 -1.96 25.16
C ASP A 31 9.67 -0.55 25.76
N GLU A 32 10.30 -0.31 26.90
CA GLU A 32 10.28 0.98 27.61
C GLU A 32 11.06 2.09 26.88
N HIS A 33 11.97 1.72 25.98
CA HIS A 33 12.81 2.63 25.18
C HIS A 33 12.21 2.90 23.79
N THR A 34 11.18 2.15 23.39
CA THR A 34 10.56 2.30 22.08
C THR A 34 9.79 3.62 22.00
N VAL A 35 10.30 4.54 21.18
CA VAL A 35 9.71 5.88 21.00
C VAL A 35 8.69 5.94 19.89
N LEU A 36 8.85 5.13 18.84
CA LEU A 36 8.00 5.17 17.65
C LEU A 36 7.80 3.77 17.06
N ILE A 37 6.57 3.45 16.73
CA ILE A 37 6.22 2.42 15.74
C ILE A 37 5.71 3.12 14.49
N SER A 38 6.17 2.67 13.32
CA SER A 38 5.66 3.11 12.03
C SER A 38 5.25 1.90 11.21
N CYS A 39 3.97 1.85 10.82
CA CYS A 39 3.39 0.72 10.10
C CYS A 39 2.48 1.23 8.97
N MET A 40 2.47 0.55 7.83
CA MET A 40 1.46 0.77 6.79
C MET A 40 0.13 0.17 7.23
N ALA A 41 -0.98 0.89 7.04
CA ALA A 41 -2.31 0.32 7.22
C ALA A 41 -2.61 -0.73 6.14
N VAL A 42 -2.19 -0.43 4.90
CA VAL A 42 -2.33 -1.33 3.75
C VAL A 42 -1.05 -1.28 2.93
N ASN A 43 -0.48 -2.43 2.64
CA ASN A 43 0.69 -2.53 1.79
C ASN A 43 0.33 -2.22 0.33
N ASN A 44 1.12 -1.37 -0.31
CA ASN A 44 0.83 -0.88 -1.66
C ASN A 44 1.12 -1.87 -2.78
N GLU A 45 1.82 -2.98 -2.51
CA GLU A 45 2.17 -3.99 -3.52
C GLU A 45 1.30 -5.24 -3.42
N THR A 46 1.09 -5.75 -2.21
CA THR A 46 0.33 -6.98 -1.96
C THR A 46 -1.12 -6.73 -1.59
N GLY A 47 -1.44 -5.52 -1.10
CA GLY A 47 -2.75 -5.23 -0.51
C GLY A 47 -2.88 -5.66 0.96
N TYR A 48 -1.86 -6.31 1.55
CA TYR A 48 -1.89 -6.78 2.95
C TYR A 48 -2.35 -5.68 3.89
N ALA A 49 -3.40 -5.94 4.66
CA ALA A 49 -4.03 -5.00 5.58
C ALA A 49 -3.70 -5.34 7.04
N VAL A 50 -3.19 -4.35 7.76
CA VAL A 50 -2.87 -4.49 9.19
C VAL A 50 -4.05 -3.99 10.02
N ASP A 51 -4.48 -4.74 11.03
CA ASP A 51 -5.43 -4.24 12.02
C ASP A 51 -4.76 -3.18 12.91
N VAL A 52 -4.73 -1.95 12.39
CA VAL A 52 -4.07 -0.82 13.05
C VAL A 52 -4.79 -0.38 14.33
N LYS A 53 -6.10 -0.68 14.48
CA LYS A 53 -6.84 -0.42 15.73
C LYS A 53 -6.37 -1.37 16.83
N ARG A 54 -6.25 -2.67 16.51
CA ARG A 54 -5.69 -3.66 17.45
C ARG A 54 -4.25 -3.29 17.81
N LEU A 55 -3.42 -2.96 16.81
CA LEU A 55 -2.03 -2.52 17.01
C LEU A 55 -1.98 -1.33 17.98
N TYR A 56 -2.70 -0.27 17.69
CA TYR A 56 -2.73 0.94 18.50
C TYR A 56 -3.11 0.64 19.95
N ARG A 57 -4.22 -0.07 20.16
CA ARG A 57 -4.70 -0.43 21.50
C ARG A 57 -3.68 -1.24 22.31
N LEU A 58 -3.07 -2.26 21.68
CA LEU A 58 -2.09 -3.13 22.35
C LEU A 58 -0.78 -2.40 22.65
N VAL A 59 -0.28 -1.59 21.73
CA VAL A 59 0.91 -0.76 21.95
C VAL A 59 0.69 0.21 23.11
N LYS A 60 -0.45 0.92 23.12
CA LYS A 60 -0.76 1.87 24.19
C LYS A 60 -0.96 1.19 25.56
N LYS A 61 -1.40 -0.06 25.58
CA LYS A 61 -1.46 -0.86 26.80
C LYS A 61 -0.07 -1.25 27.30
N LYS A 62 0.86 -1.60 26.38
CA LYS A 62 2.23 -2.02 26.72
C LYS A 62 3.13 -0.84 27.09
N ASN A 63 3.16 0.19 26.27
CA ASN A 63 3.91 1.43 26.52
C ASN A 63 3.09 2.65 26.04
N PRO A 64 2.39 3.36 26.92
CA PRO A 64 1.57 4.53 26.56
C PRO A 64 2.36 5.67 25.91
N ARG A 65 3.67 5.75 26.12
CA ARG A 65 4.54 6.80 25.59
C ARG A 65 4.96 6.57 24.16
N THR A 66 4.96 5.32 23.68
CA THR A 66 5.30 4.98 22.30
C THR A 66 4.32 5.65 21.34
N ILE A 67 4.81 6.45 20.41
CA ILE A 67 4.03 7.06 19.33
C ILE A 67 3.74 6.00 18.28
N VAL A 68 2.49 5.91 17.85
CA VAL A 68 2.08 5.01 16.76
C VAL A 68 1.79 5.85 15.53
N HIS A 69 2.65 5.74 14.52
CA HIS A 69 2.46 6.32 13.19
C HIS A 69 1.90 5.27 12.24
N ILE A 70 0.84 5.64 11.53
CA ILE A 70 0.21 4.82 10.50
C ILE A 70 0.38 5.51 9.14
N ASP A 71 1.04 4.83 8.23
CA ASP A 71 0.99 5.20 6.82
C ASP A 71 -0.34 4.67 6.23
N ALA A 72 -1.29 5.58 6.06
CA ALA A 72 -2.61 5.26 5.53
C ALA A 72 -2.76 5.67 4.06
N VAL A 73 -1.65 5.86 3.33
CA VAL A 73 -1.69 6.27 1.92
C VAL A 73 -2.58 5.33 1.08
N GLN A 74 -2.51 4.03 1.31
CA GLN A 74 -3.39 3.06 0.64
C GLN A 74 -4.66 2.73 1.44
N GLY A 75 -4.69 3.01 2.75
CA GLY A 75 -5.78 2.62 3.65
C GLY A 75 -6.85 3.71 3.87
N PHE A 76 -6.54 4.98 3.59
CA PHE A 76 -7.47 6.07 3.83
C PHE A 76 -8.77 5.90 3.04
N LEU A 77 -9.92 6.04 3.72
CA LEU A 77 -11.29 5.77 3.27
C LEU A 77 -11.61 4.29 2.94
N LYS A 78 -10.63 3.37 3.11
CA LYS A 78 -10.81 1.95 2.74
C LYS A 78 -10.79 1.02 3.95
N VAL A 79 -10.05 1.37 5.00
CA VAL A 79 -9.97 0.60 6.24
C VAL A 79 -10.13 1.49 7.46
N PRO A 80 -10.62 0.96 8.59
CA PRO A 80 -10.66 1.71 9.84
C PRO A 80 -9.25 2.09 10.30
N LEU A 81 -9.04 3.37 10.64
CA LEU A 81 -7.73 3.89 11.04
C LEU A 81 -7.72 4.32 12.50
N GLU A 82 -6.61 4.07 13.20
CA GLU A 82 -6.32 4.58 14.53
C GLU A 82 -4.81 4.73 14.72
N GLY A 83 -4.35 5.88 15.23
CA GLY A 83 -2.93 6.17 15.44
C GLY A 83 -2.74 7.52 16.15
N ASP A 84 -1.52 7.78 16.60
CA ASP A 84 -1.13 9.11 17.10
C ASP A 84 -0.78 10.05 15.93
N LEU A 85 -0.21 9.49 14.88
CA LEU A 85 0.11 10.15 13.62
C LEU A 85 -0.44 9.30 12.48
N ILE A 86 -1.12 9.93 11.50
CA ILE A 86 -1.65 9.21 10.32
C ILE A 86 -1.33 10.03 9.08
N SER A 87 -0.57 9.42 8.16
CA SER A 87 -0.22 10.03 6.87
C SER A 87 -1.17 9.59 5.78
N ILE A 88 -1.66 10.54 4.97
CA ILE A 88 -2.50 10.26 3.79
C ILE A 88 -1.97 10.98 2.55
N SER A 89 -2.34 10.50 1.37
CA SER A 89 -2.00 11.13 0.09
C SER A 89 -3.22 11.21 -0.82
N GLY A 90 -3.52 12.42 -1.30
CA GLY A 90 -4.75 12.71 -2.04
C GLY A 90 -4.88 11.93 -3.36
N HIS A 91 -3.78 11.74 -4.09
CA HIS A 91 -3.83 11.02 -5.39
C HIS A 91 -4.23 9.54 -5.29
N LYS A 92 -4.31 8.97 -4.08
CA LYS A 92 -4.79 7.59 -3.86
C LYS A 92 -6.30 7.49 -3.67
N ILE A 93 -6.98 8.63 -3.64
CA ILE A 93 -8.43 8.76 -3.58
C ILE A 93 -8.94 9.72 -4.68
N HIS A 94 -8.25 9.77 -5.83
CA HIS A 94 -8.59 10.58 -7.00
C HIS A 94 -8.49 12.10 -6.83
N ALA A 95 -7.88 12.62 -5.75
CA ALA A 95 -7.49 14.02 -5.68
C ALA A 95 -6.24 14.30 -6.54
N SER A 96 -5.95 15.57 -6.75
CA SER A 96 -4.75 15.99 -7.48
C SER A 96 -3.45 15.48 -6.83
N LYS A 97 -2.42 15.24 -7.65
CA LYS A 97 -1.06 15.02 -7.15
C LYS A 97 -0.55 16.28 -6.44
N GLY A 98 0.35 16.10 -5.46
CA GLY A 98 0.98 17.23 -4.75
C GLY A 98 0.31 17.60 -3.44
N ILE A 99 -0.83 16.96 -3.08
CA ILE A 99 -1.51 17.16 -1.80
C ILE A 99 -1.55 15.89 -0.96
N GLY A 100 -1.38 16.05 0.34
CA GLY A 100 -1.54 15.03 1.36
C GLY A 100 -1.73 15.68 2.71
N ALA A 101 -2.00 14.90 3.74
CA ALA A 101 -2.17 15.40 5.10
C ALA A 101 -1.52 14.47 6.12
N LEU A 102 -1.14 15.06 7.25
CA LEU A 102 -0.71 14.36 8.45
C LEU A 102 -1.70 14.67 9.57
N TYR A 103 -2.46 13.66 10.00
CA TYR A 103 -3.21 13.77 11.25
C TYR A 103 -2.24 13.67 12.43
N ILE A 104 -2.39 14.58 13.39
CA ILE A 104 -1.62 14.61 14.63
C ILE A 104 -2.60 14.60 15.78
N LYS A 105 -2.58 13.54 16.59
CA LYS A 105 -3.44 13.43 17.78
C LYS A 105 -3.14 14.56 18.76
N LYS A 106 -4.18 15.09 19.39
CA LYS A 106 -4.04 16.14 20.43
C LYS A 106 -3.09 15.66 21.52
N GLY A 107 -2.10 16.50 21.86
CA GLY A 107 -1.06 16.20 22.86
C GLY A 107 0.22 15.60 22.29
N VAL A 108 0.21 15.09 21.06
CA VAL A 108 1.45 14.65 20.38
C VAL A 108 2.21 15.89 19.91
N ARG A 109 3.52 15.91 20.18
CA ARG A 109 4.42 17.00 19.77
C ARG A 109 5.37 16.48 18.72
N ILE A 110 5.44 17.19 17.60
CA ILE A 110 6.42 16.96 16.54
C ILE A 110 7.20 18.24 16.29
N ALA A 111 8.47 18.11 15.94
CA ALA A 111 9.27 19.27 15.53
C ALA A 111 8.91 19.63 14.08
N PRO A 112 8.76 20.93 13.76
CA PRO A 112 8.55 21.38 12.40
C PRO A 112 9.77 21.06 11.53
N LEU A 113 9.53 20.58 10.30
CA LEU A 113 10.59 20.35 9.31
C LEU A 113 10.88 21.60 8.49
N LEU A 114 9.84 22.39 8.16
CA LEU A 114 9.94 23.63 7.38
C LEU A 114 9.55 24.80 8.26
N LEU A 115 10.55 25.61 8.58
CA LEU A 115 10.39 26.83 9.40
C LEU A 115 10.05 28.03 8.51
N GLY A 116 9.39 29.06 9.08
CA GLY A 116 9.06 30.32 8.38
C GLY A 116 7.80 30.99 8.89
N GLY A 117 6.84 31.28 8.02
CA GLY A 117 5.70 32.17 8.22
C GLY A 117 4.56 31.67 9.13
N GLY A 118 4.70 30.55 9.80
CA GLY A 118 3.74 30.11 10.83
C GLY A 118 2.54 29.31 10.34
N GLN A 119 2.44 29.01 9.05
CA GLN A 119 1.34 28.21 8.50
C GLN A 119 1.26 26.83 9.13
N GLN A 120 0.11 26.19 9.06
CA GLN A 120 -0.16 24.89 9.68
C GLN A 120 0.23 24.85 11.17
N LYS A 121 -0.12 25.90 11.92
CA LYS A 121 0.20 26.03 13.36
C LYS A 121 1.71 25.94 13.67
N ASN A 122 2.53 26.55 12.83
CA ASN A 122 4.00 26.53 12.87
C ASN A 122 4.63 25.13 12.59
N LEU A 123 3.89 24.16 12.09
CA LEU A 123 4.42 22.82 11.81
C LEU A 123 4.96 22.68 10.39
N ARG A 124 4.39 23.42 9.45
CA ARG A 124 4.81 23.37 8.05
C ARG A 124 4.57 24.74 7.39
N SER A 125 5.60 25.55 7.33
CA SER A 125 5.53 26.88 6.74
C SER A 125 5.48 26.84 5.21
N GLY A 126 4.90 27.89 4.63
CA GLY A 126 4.69 28.10 3.20
C GLY A 126 3.22 28.38 2.90
N THR A 127 2.96 29.20 1.87
CA THR A 127 1.61 29.51 1.41
C THR A 127 0.83 28.23 1.13
N GLU A 128 -0.38 28.14 1.65
CA GLU A 128 -1.21 26.94 1.52
C GLU A 128 -1.77 26.83 0.09
N PRO A 129 -1.66 25.65 -0.55
CA PRO A 129 -2.21 25.41 -1.89
C PRO A 129 -3.73 25.18 -1.80
N VAL A 130 -4.50 26.24 -1.67
CA VAL A 130 -5.95 26.20 -1.38
C VAL A 130 -6.72 25.39 -2.42
N GLU A 131 -6.33 25.48 -3.69
CA GLU A 131 -6.94 24.73 -4.79
C GLU A 131 -6.78 23.21 -4.61
N LEU A 132 -5.58 22.78 -4.19
CA LEU A 132 -5.31 21.36 -3.93
C LEU A 132 -6.03 20.86 -2.67
N ILE A 133 -6.14 21.73 -1.65
CA ILE A 133 -6.89 21.42 -0.42
C ILE A 133 -8.38 21.25 -0.74
N ALA A 134 -8.95 22.15 -1.51
CA ALA A 134 -10.34 22.04 -1.96
C ALA A 134 -10.57 20.79 -2.82
N GLY A 135 -9.61 20.47 -3.71
CA GLY A 135 -9.65 19.24 -4.50
C GLY A 135 -9.57 17.97 -3.65
N LEU A 136 -8.79 17.98 -2.55
CA LEU A 136 -8.75 16.87 -1.60
C LEU A 136 -10.09 16.70 -0.87
N ASP A 137 -10.70 17.79 -0.39
CA ASP A 137 -12.02 17.77 0.26
C ASP A 137 -13.10 17.22 -0.70
N ALA A 138 -13.09 17.69 -1.95
CA ALA A 138 -14.00 17.20 -2.98
C ALA A 138 -13.84 15.69 -3.24
N ALA A 139 -12.61 15.20 -3.34
CA ALA A 139 -12.32 13.79 -3.54
C ALA A 139 -12.75 12.92 -2.35
N VAL A 140 -12.57 13.40 -1.10
CA VAL A 140 -13.05 12.72 0.10
C VAL A 140 -14.58 12.58 0.08
N ARG A 141 -15.29 13.65 -0.30
CA ARG A 141 -16.77 13.63 -0.38
C ARG A 141 -17.30 12.78 -1.52
N ALA A 142 -16.57 12.72 -2.63
CA ALA A 142 -16.97 11.96 -3.81
C ALA A 142 -16.59 10.47 -3.72
N TYR A 143 -15.76 10.06 -2.76
CA TYR A 143 -15.33 8.66 -2.63
C TYR A 143 -16.52 7.74 -2.35
N HIS A 144 -16.73 6.76 -3.22
CA HIS A 144 -17.88 5.83 -3.18
C HIS A 144 -17.47 4.36 -3.31
N GLY A 145 -16.16 4.06 -3.24
CA GLY A 145 -15.68 2.68 -3.27
C GLY A 145 -16.12 1.90 -2.03
N THR A 146 -16.71 0.73 -2.24
CA THR A 146 -17.17 -0.16 -1.16
C THR A 146 -16.39 -1.47 -1.17
N GLU A 147 -16.22 -2.08 -0.02
CA GLU A 147 -15.57 -3.39 0.08
C GLU A 147 -16.37 -4.47 -0.66
N GLU A 148 -17.70 -4.38 -0.66
CA GLU A 148 -18.57 -5.30 -1.40
C GLU A 148 -18.26 -5.28 -2.90
N HIS A 149 -18.18 -4.09 -3.50
CA HIS A 149 -17.84 -3.92 -4.91
C HIS A 149 -16.44 -4.49 -5.22
N PHE A 150 -15.43 -4.12 -4.43
CA PHE A 150 -14.06 -4.61 -4.64
C PHE A 150 -13.93 -6.11 -4.43
N SER A 151 -14.65 -6.69 -3.47
CA SER A 151 -14.65 -8.13 -3.21
C SER A 151 -15.26 -8.90 -4.39
N ALA A 152 -16.33 -8.39 -5.00
CA ALA A 152 -16.93 -8.98 -6.21
C ALA A 152 -15.93 -8.95 -7.37
N LEU A 153 -15.29 -7.81 -7.64
CA LEU A 153 -14.27 -7.67 -8.69
C LEU A 153 -13.04 -8.56 -8.44
N LYS A 154 -12.55 -8.62 -7.18
CA LYS A 154 -11.44 -9.52 -6.81
C LYS A 154 -11.80 -10.96 -7.08
N LYS A 155 -12.99 -11.39 -6.69
CA LYS A 155 -13.47 -12.75 -6.95
C LYS A 155 -13.51 -13.04 -8.44
N HIS A 156 -14.08 -12.16 -9.25
CA HIS A 156 -14.16 -12.29 -10.70
C HIS A 156 -12.76 -12.37 -11.33
N LEU A 157 -11.82 -11.52 -10.90
CA LEU A 157 -10.41 -11.57 -11.33
C LEU A 157 -9.76 -12.91 -10.99
N LEU A 158 -9.91 -13.39 -9.75
CA LEU A 158 -9.30 -14.66 -9.32
C LEU A 158 -9.87 -15.86 -10.08
N GLU A 159 -11.18 -15.86 -10.35
CA GLU A 159 -11.84 -16.88 -11.18
C GLU A 159 -11.27 -16.90 -12.60
N GLY A 160 -11.14 -15.73 -13.25
CA GLY A 160 -10.55 -15.61 -14.57
C GLY A 160 -9.08 -16.06 -14.62
N LEU A 161 -8.29 -15.65 -13.62
CA LEU A 161 -6.88 -16.04 -13.51
C LEU A 161 -6.69 -17.54 -13.24
N SER A 162 -7.61 -18.19 -12.54
CA SER A 162 -7.52 -19.63 -12.21
C SER A 162 -7.54 -20.53 -13.43
N GLY A 163 -8.10 -20.08 -14.56
CA GLY A 163 -8.10 -20.76 -15.84
C GLY A 163 -6.78 -20.65 -16.62
N LEU A 164 -5.84 -19.83 -16.15
CA LEU A 164 -4.58 -19.57 -16.84
C LEU A 164 -3.42 -20.34 -16.18
N GLU A 165 -2.69 -21.11 -16.98
CA GLU A 165 -1.55 -21.89 -16.49
C GLU A 165 -0.39 -20.95 -16.06
N GLY A 166 0.29 -21.28 -14.95
CA GLY A 166 1.47 -20.58 -14.45
C GLY A 166 1.18 -19.26 -13.75
N ILE A 167 -0.03 -19.04 -13.28
CA ILE A 167 -0.38 -17.95 -12.39
C ILE A 167 -0.15 -18.37 -10.95
N THR A 168 0.50 -17.52 -10.17
CA THR A 168 0.64 -17.64 -8.72
C THR A 168 0.09 -16.38 -8.06
N ILE A 169 -0.94 -16.51 -7.24
CA ILE A 169 -1.51 -15.39 -6.49
C ILE A 169 -0.60 -15.09 -5.29
N ASN A 170 -0.15 -13.84 -5.18
CA ASN A 170 0.72 -13.37 -4.11
C ASN A 170 -0.05 -12.65 -2.98
N SER A 171 -1.24 -12.12 -3.28
CA SER A 171 -2.13 -11.51 -2.28
C SER A 171 -2.93 -12.56 -1.54
N GLY A 172 -2.82 -12.60 -0.21
CA GLY A 172 -3.58 -13.50 0.66
C GLY A 172 -5.01 -13.03 0.95
N ASP A 173 -5.68 -13.75 1.85
CA ASP A 173 -7.05 -13.43 2.27
C ASP A 173 -7.12 -12.18 3.16
N ASP A 174 -6.01 -11.83 3.81
CA ASP A 174 -5.83 -10.64 4.65
C ASP A 174 -5.46 -9.38 3.85
N CYS A 175 -5.57 -9.44 2.51
CA CYS A 175 -5.31 -8.33 1.62
C CYS A 175 -6.60 -7.60 1.25
N LEU A 176 -6.51 -6.28 1.19
CA LEU A 176 -7.59 -5.40 0.74
C LEU A 176 -8.05 -5.79 -0.66
N SER A 177 -9.37 -5.86 -0.86
CA SER A 177 -9.94 -6.43 -2.10
C SER A 177 -9.63 -5.63 -3.36
N ASN A 178 -9.35 -4.33 -3.24
CA ASN A 178 -9.04 -3.48 -4.39
C ASN A 178 -7.58 -3.57 -4.88
N ILE A 179 -6.72 -4.38 -4.25
CA ILE A 179 -5.33 -4.60 -4.66
C ILE A 179 -5.08 -6.11 -4.76
N VAL A 180 -4.74 -6.58 -5.94
CA VAL A 180 -4.38 -7.98 -6.19
C VAL A 180 -2.99 -8.03 -6.81
N ASN A 181 -2.10 -8.81 -6.21
CA ASN A 181 -0.78 -9.11 -6.74
C ASN A 181 -0.70 -10.57 -7.12
N PHE A 182 -0.21 -10.85 -8.30
CA PHE A 182 0.05 -12.21 -8.80
C PHE A 182 1.28 -12.22 -9.69
N SER A 183 1.88 -13.39 -9.87
CA SER A 183 3.04 -13.62 -10.73
C SER A 183 2.66 -14.47 -11.93
N VAL A 184 3.29 -14.22 -13.08
CA VAL A 184 3.09 -14.96 -14.34
C VAL A 184 4.37 -15.70 -14.65
N ASP A 185 4.44 -17.01 -14.35
CA ASP A 185 5.66 -17.81 -14.56
C ASP A 185 6.09 -17.80 -16.02
N GLY A 186 7.38 -17.55 -16.24
CA GLY A 186 7.99 -17.51 -17.58
C GLY A 186 7.80 -16.20 -18.35
N VAL A 187 7.11 -15.19 -17.79
CA VAL A 187 6.97 -13.87 -18.44
C VAL A 187 7.39 -12.79 -17.43
N ARG A 188 8.43 -12.01 -17.75
CA ARG A 188 8.85 -10.89 -16.89
C ARG A 188 7.75 -9.82 -16.82
N SER A 189 7.61 -9.23 -15.65
CA SER A 189 6.58 -8.21 -15.38
C SER A 189 6.62 -7.06 -16.39
N GLU A 190 7.80 -6.53 -16.73
CA GLU A 190 7.95 -5.44 -17.70
C GLU A 190 7.40 -5.81 -19.09
N ILE A 191 7.64 -7.05 -19.54
CA ILE A 191 7.13 -7.55 -20.84
C ILE A 191 5.61 -7.66 -20.80
N MET A 192 5.06 -8.18 -19.70
CA MET A 192 3.61 -8.27 -19.50
C MET A 192 2.97 -6.88 -19.48
N LEU A 193 3.55 -5.93 -18.76
CA LEU A 193 3.05 -4.55 -18.71
C LEU A 193 2.97 -3.92 -20.10
N HIS A 194 4.05 -3.99 -20.88
CA HIS A 194 4.04 -3.43 -22.25
C HIS A 194 3.03 -4.13 -23.15
N SER A 195 2.83 -5.45 -23.01
CA SER A 195 1.81 -6.17 -23.77
C SER A 195 0.39 -5.73 -23.39
N LEU A 196 0.15 -5.39 -22.13
CA LEU A 196 -1.14 -4.87 -21.67
C LEU A 196 -1.34 -3.40 -22.09
N GLU A 197 -0.28 -2.58 -22.05
CA GLU A 197 -0.30 -1.19 -22.55
C GLU A 197 -0.68 -1.10 -24.04
N GLU A 198 -0.25 -2.05 -24.89
CA GLU A 198 -0.67 -2.16 -26.30
C GLU A 198 -2.20 -2.33 -26.45
N ARG A 199 -2.89 -2.72 -25.37
CA ARG A 199 -4.34 -2.92 -25.28
C ARG A 199 -5.04 -1.87 -24.43
N GLU A 200 -4.34 -0.77 -24.08
CA GLU A 200 -4.83 0.30 -23.20
C GLU A 200 -5.16 -0.17 -21.78
N ILE A 201 -4.54 -1.28 -21.32
CA ILE A 201 -4.70 -1.82 -19.96
C ILE A 201 -3.48 -1.44 -19.14
N TYR A 202 -3.68 -0.64 -18.09
CA TYR A 202 -2.61 -0.08 -17.27
C TYR A 202 -2.57 -0.72 -15.89
N VAL A 203 -1.55 -1.53 -15.66
CA VAL A 203 -1.24 -2.19 -14.38
C VAL A 203 0.15 -1.78 -13.90
N SER A 204 0.61 -2.31 -12.78
CA SER A 204 1.95 -2.01 -12.27
C SER A 204 2.73 -3.28 -11.99
N SER A 205 4.04 -3.24 -12.16
CA SER A 205 4.93 -4.28 -11.63
C SER A 205 5.32 -3.95 -10.18
N GLY A 206 5.48 -4.95 -9.33
CA GLY A 206 6.02 -4.78 -7.98
C GLY A 206 7.44 -4.19 -7.96
N SER A 207 8.16 -4.26 -9.08
CA SER A 207 9.56 -3.81 -9.24
C SER A 207 9.71 -2.38 -9.79
N ALA A 208 8.64 -1.66 -10.10
CA ALA A 208 8.68 -0.36 -10.80
C ALA A 208 9.55 0.72 -10.13
N CYS A 209 9.82 0.62 -8.83
CA CYS A 209 10.67 1.57 -8.10
C CYS A 209 12.14 1.15 -7.97
N SER A 210 12.54 -0.04 -8.39
CA SER A 210 13.85 -0.62 -8.03
C SER A 210 14.87 -0.72 -9.16
N ARG A 211 14.65 -0.11 -10.32
CA ARG A 211 15.62 -0.09 -11.47
C ARG A 211 16.37 -1.43 -11.63
N GLY A 212 15.63 -2.53 -11.81
CA GLY A 212 16.21 -3.86 -12.06
C GLY A 212 16.61 -4.66 -10.80
N LYS A 213 16.22 -4.23 -9.60
CA LYS A 213 16.29 -5.04 -8.38
C LYS A 213 14.90 -5.59 -8.06
N THR A 214 14.84 -6.84 -7.58
CA THR A 214 13.61 -7.44 -7.05
C THR A 214 13.04 -6.58 -5.91
N SER A 215 11.71 -6.50 -5.81
CA SER A 215 11.05 -5.75 -4.76
C SER A 215 11.40 -6.30 -3.38
N GLY A 216 12.05 -5.48 -2.54
CA GLY A 216 12.28 -5.84 -1.14
C GLY A 216 10.98 -6.04 -0.35
N VAL A 217 9.86 -5.48 -0.84
CA VAL A 217 8.53 -5.67 -0.27
C VAL A 217 8.06 -7.10 -0.50
N LEU A 218 8.06 -7.59 -1.75
CA LEU A 218 7.63 -8.95 -2.07
C LEU A 218 8.49 -10.00 -1.34
N ALA A 219 9.80 -9.76 -1.20
CA ALA A 219 10.69 -10.59 -0.39
C ALA A 219 10.29 -10.63 1.09
N ALA A 220 9.80 -9.51 1.66
CA ALA A 220 9.29 -9.44 3.04
C ALA A 220 7.97 -10.19 3.24
N PHE A 221 7.27 -10.53 2.16
CA PHE A 221 6.10 -11.43 2.15
C PHE A 221 6.46 -12.88 1.79
N GLY A 222 7.75 -13.21 1.62
CA GLY A 222 8.20 -14.57 1.32
C GLY A 222 8.08 -14.98 -0.15
N ILE A 223 7.80 -14.02 -1.04
CA ILE A 223 7.68 -14.28 -2.47
C ILE A 223 9.09 -14.43 -3.04
N ALA A 224 9.36 -15.57 -3.66
CA ALA A 224 10.67 -15.88 -4.24
C ALA A 224 11.03 -14.91 -5.37
N ASP A 225 12.31 -14.59 -5.54
CA ASP A 225 12.81 -13.62 -6.51
C ASP A 225 12.31 -13.88 -7.94
N LYS A 226 12.25 -15.15 -8.36
CA LYS A 226 11.72 -15.53 -9.68
C LYS A 226 10.26 -15.09 -9.88
N LEU A 227 9.43 -15.25 -8.85
CA LEU A 227 8.03 -14.83 -8.87
C LEU A 227 7.92 -13.30 -8.75
N ALA A 228 8.77 -12.68 -7.95
CA ALA A 228 8.80 -11.22 -7.80
C ALA A 228 9.17 -10.51 -9.12
N ASP A 229 10.07 -11.08 -9.96
CA ASP A 229 10.42 -10.53 -11.28
C ASP A 229 9.26 -10.61 -12.29
N SER A 230 8.33 -11.53 -12.10
CA SER A 230 7.13 -11.71 -12.93
C SER A 230 5.84 -11.19 -12.28
N ALA A 231 5.95 -10.45 -11.17
CA ALA A 231 4.79 -9.98 -10.41
C ALA A 231 4.08 -8.81 -11.09
N VAL A 232 2.76 -8.92 -11.16
CA VAL A 232 1.85 -7.89 -11.67
C VAL A 232 0.91 -7.48 -10.54
N ARG A 233 0.78 -6.17 -10.31
CA ARG A 233 -0.19 -5.62 -9.37
C ARG A 233 -1.35 -4.99 -10.11
N VAL A 234 -2.54 -5.47 -9.84
CA VAL A 234 -3.82 -4.87 -10.25
C VAL A 234 -4.32 -3.99 -9.11
N SER A 235 -4.74 -2.78 -9.44
CA SER A 235 -5.36 -1.86 -8.48
C SER A 235 -6.68 -1.37 -9.07
N MET A 236 -7.78 -1.63 -8.35
CA MET A 236 -9.14 -1.32 -8.78
C MET A 236 -9.62 -0.05 -8.07
N CYS A 237 -10.44 0.73 -8.74
CA CYS A 237 -11.14 1.88 -8.18
C CYS A 237 -12.66 1.67 -8.19
N ALA A 238 -13.40 2.63 -7.66
CA ALA A 238 -14.86 2.52 -7.58
C ALA A 238 -15.56 2.42 -8.95
N ASP A 239 -14.91 2.93 -10.01
CA ASP A 239 -15.45 2.91 -11.38
C ASP A 239 -14.98 1.68 -12.18
N THR A 240 -14.15 0.80 -11.61
CA THR A 240 -13.72 -0.45 -12.27
C THR A 240 -14.91 -1.38 -12.45
N THR A 241 -15.03 -1.96 -13.63
CA THR A 241 -16.13 -2.87 -14.00
C THR A 241 -15.65 -4.30 -14.20
N GLU A 242 -16.59 -5.26 -14.25
CA GLU A 242 -16.28 -6.65 -14.62
C GLU A 242 -15.70 -6.74 -16.04
N ALA A 243 -16.18 -5.90 -16.98
CA ALA A 243 -15.64 -5.86 -18.34
C ALA A 243 -14.15 -5.43 -18.38
N ASP A 244 -13.73 -4.54 -17.48
CA ASP A 244 -12.30 -4.18 -17.35
C ASP A 244 -11.48 -5.37 -16.83
N ILE A 245 -12.05 -6.17 -15.93
CA ILE A 245 -11.42 -7.38 -15.42
C ILE A 245 -11.33 -8.45 -16.53
N ASP A 246 -12.38 -8.65 -17.31
CA ASP A 246 -12.37 -9.58 -18.45
C ASP A 246 -11.31 -9.18 -19.48
N ALA A 247 -11.23 -7.90 -19.84
CA ALA A 247 -10.20 -7.40 -20.75
C ALA A 247 -8.79 -7.62 -20.21
N LEU A 248 -8.57 -7.45 -18.91
CA LEU A 248 -7.30 -7.73 -18.25
C LEU A 248 -6.93 -9.21 -18.32
N VAL A 249 -7.87 -10.12 -18.02
CA VAL A 249 -7.64 -11.58 -18.07
C VAL A 249 -7.31 -12.03 -19.49
N ASP A 250 -8.03 -11.54 -20.49
CA ASP A 250 -7.77 -11.79 -21.91
C ASP A 250 -6.39 -11.25 -22.34
N GLY A 251 -6.02 -10.06 -21.87
CA GLY A 251 -4.72 -9.46 -22.11
C GLY A 251 -3.58 -10.29 -21.52
N ILE A 252 -3.72 -10.78 -20.30
CA ILE A 252 -2.75 -11.66 -19.65
C ILE A 252 -2.64 -12.99 -20.40
N SER A 253 -3.76 -13.60 -20.78
CA SER A 253 -3.78 -14.84 -21.56
C SER A 253 -3.00 -14.69 -22.87
N ALA A 254 -3.27 -13.62 -23.62
CA ALA A 254 -2.54 -13.31 -24.86
C ALA A 254 -1.03 -13.06 -24.62
N GLY A 255 -0.68 -12.36 -23.55
CA GLY A 255 0.71 -12.13 -23.16
C GLY A 255 1.44 -13.44 -22.81
N ILE A 256 0.79 -14.35 -22.10
CA ILE A 256 1.31 -15.69 -21.81
C ILE A 256 1.58 -16.46 -23.10
N GLN A 257 0.61 -16.51 -24.03
CA GLN A 257 0.73 -17.22 -25.30
C GLN A 257 1.87 -16.66 -26.17
N ARG A 258 2.07 -15.34 -26.15
CA ARG A 258 3.06 -14.65 -26.99
C ARG A 258 4.48 -14.72 -26.44
N PHE A 259 4.66 -14.65 -25.13
CA PHE A 259 5.96 -14.36 -24.50
C PHE A 259 6.48 -15.44 -23.56
N ARG A 260 5.66 -16.43 -23.14
CA ARG A 260 6.16 -17.51 -22.31
C ARG A 260 7.21 -18.32 -23.08
N ARG A 261 8.43 -18.31 -22.55
CA ARG A 261 9.47 -19.21 -23.04
C ARG A 261 9.17 -20.62 -22.57
N LYS A 262 9.18 -21.55 -23.50
CA LYS A 262 9.06 -23.00 -23.24
C LYS A 262 10.32 -23.52 -22.54
#